data_55835ae864062178cda7a9f8e3a31dfa
#
_entry.id   55835ae864062178cda7a9f8e3a31dfa
#
_cell.length_a   1.000
_cell.length_b   1.000
_cell.length_c   1.000
_cell.angle_alpha   90.00
_cell.angle_beta   90.00
_cell.angle_gamma   90.00
#
_symmetry.space_group_name_H-M   'P 1'
#
loop_
_entity.id
_entity.type
_entity.pdbx_description
1 polymer ?
#
loop_
_entity_poly.entity_id
_entity_poly.type
_entity_poly.pdbx_seq_one_letter_code
_entity_poly.pdbx_strand_id
1 'polypeptide(L)'
;MLLNRILELGESESLFLAEESLQDLLDLPVTAEILEEWREEGLNADACIEIRGIGVALHLSFPTEFWLLLTDKYSSRKILQDCAGMWKSKTLKTVQANDREFFLALTEYFADSLAGELLCESCQTSGAIYFVEERIERLVDLLEPVLSPEDRILEICCGSGMATQALLRLGQHPLAMDSDRCDLCLSLKSGLMDPEKCFVLDARLLPQILPIQSFHTVLGFMVGLIDDFNWPLWKDILLKASSLAEKMVLFTAYTHKEAELIAKALGEAGWKGRIIDNRDSLGIYDQWAYVGTREE
;
A
#
# COMPACT_ATOMS: atom_id res chain seq x y z
N MET A 1 4.24 14.31 -10.66
CA MET A 1 4.59 13.14 -9.84
C MET A 1 5.22 13.60 -8.53
N LEU A 2 4.85 13.02 -7.39
CA LEU A 2 5.35 13.44 -6.07
C LEU A 2 6.86 13.25 -5.93
N LEU A 3 7.42 12.18 -6.51
CA LEU A 3 8.88 11.97 -6.50
C LEU A 3 9.64 13.11 -7.18
N ASN A 4 9.14 13.64 -8.32
CA ASN A 4 9.77 14.79 -8.97
C ASN A 4 9.77 16.02 -8.05
N ARG A 5 8.68 16.25 -7.30
CA ARG A 5 8.62 17.35 -6.33
C ARG A 5 9.62 17.18 -5.19
N ILE A 6 9.76 15.97 -4.63
CA ILE A 6 10.74 15.68 -3.58
C ILE A 6 12.16 15.95 -4.08
N LEU A 7 12.47 15.54 -5.32
CA LEU A 7 13.78 15.73 -5.94
C LEU A 7 13.97 17.15 -6.50
N GLU A 8 12.92 17.99 -6.48
CA GLU A 8 12.90 19.32 -7.10
C GLU A 8 13.26 19.28 -8.59
N LEU A 9 12.75 18.26 -9.28
CA LEU A 9 12.85 18.08 -10.73
C LEU A 9 11.68 18.74 -11.45
N GLY A 10 11.90 19.08 -12.71
CA GLY A 10 10.86 19.56 -13.62
C GLY A 10 9.82 18.46 -13.91
N GLU A 11 8.58 18.88 -14.22
CA GLU A 11 7.48 17.93 -14.56
C GLU A 11 7.79 17.12 -15.84
N SER A 12 8.63 17.64 -16.73
CA SER A 12 9.03 16.96 -17.97
C SER A 12 10.23 16.03 -17.81
N GLU A 13 10.90 16.03 -16.66
CA GLU A 13 12.05 15.16 -16.41
C GLU A 13 11.58 13.74 -16.09
N SER A 14 12.09 12.79 -16.86
CA SER A 14 11.80 11.37 -16.67
C SER A 14 12.51 10.84 -15.42
N LEU A 15 11.77 10.14 -14.57
CA LEU A 15 12.30 9.51 -13.38
C LEU A 15 11.84 8.05 -13.32
N PHE A 16 12.78 7.16 -13.05
CA PHE A 16 12.54 5.73 -12.88
C PHE A 16 13.08 5.26 -11.53
N LEU A 17 12.42 4.26 -10.94
CA LEU A 17 12.98 3.46 -9.86
C LEU A 17 13.62 2.19 -10.43
N ALA A 18 14.61 1.65 -9.71
CA ALA A 18 15.20 0.38 -10.06
C ALA A 18 14.24 -0.79 -9.79
N GLU A 19 13.47 -0.73 -8.73
CA GLU A 19 12.47 -1.72 -8.34
C GLU A 19 11.10 -1.40 -8.96
N GLU A 20 10.34 -2.46 -9.29
CA GLU A 20 9.03 -2.33 -9.96
C GLU A 20 7.85 -2.25 -8.96
N SER A 21 8.08 -2.59 -7.69
CA SER A 21 7.03 -2.62 -6.67
C SER A 21 7.55 -2.31 -5.26
N LEU A 22 6.63 -2.00 -4.34
CA LEU A 22 6.96 -1.90 -2.91
C LEU A 22 7.49 -3.20 -2.32
N GLN A 23 7.06 -4.35 -2.85
CA GLN A 23 7.55 -5.65 -2.37
C GLN A 23 9.02 -5.87 -2.77
N ASP A 24 9.41 -5.46 -3.98
CA ASP A 24 10.79 -5.60 -4.44
C ASP A 24 11.75 -4.75 -3.63
N LEU A 25 11.30 -3.59 -3.14
CA LEU A 25 12.08 -2.73 -2.25
C LEU A 25 12.50 -3.41 -0.93
N LEU A 26 11.80 -4.45 -0.47
CA LEU A 26 12.16 -5.16 0.76
C LEU A 26 13.47 -5.91 0.63
N ASP A 27 13.77 -6.43 -0.55
CA ASP A 27 15.01 -7.16 -0.85
C ASP A 27 16.04 -6.31 -1.60
N LEU A 28 15.63 -5.34 -2.38
CA LEU A 28 16.46 -4.47 -3.22
C LEU A 28 17.44 -5.23 -4.13
N PRO A 29 17.07 -6.30 -4.82
CA PRO A 29 18.02 -7.05 -5.63
C PRO A 29 18.60 -6.21 -6.78
N VAL A 30 17.75 -5.44 -7.48
CA VAL A 30 18.18 -4.62 -8.66
C VAL A 30 19.05 -3.45 -8.21
N THR A 31 18.66 -2.73 -7.15
CA THR A 31 19.49 -1.66 -6.57
C THR A 31 20.84 -2.18 -6.12
N ALA A 32 20.91 -3.38 -5.55
CA ALA A 32 22.18 -3.98 -5.13
C ALA A 32 23.09 -4.28 -6.32
N GLU A 33 22.54 -4.87 -7.37
CA GLU A 33 23.28 -5.18 -8.62
C GLU A 33 23.82 -3.90 -9.28
N ILE A 34 22.99 -2.86 -9.43
CA ILE A 34 23.38 -1.57 -10.00
C ILE A 34 24.54 -0.94 -9.20
N LEU A 35 24.49 -1.01 -7.87
CA LEU A 35 25.53 -0.44 -7.02
C LEU A 35 26.84 -1.26 -7.07
N GLU A 36 26.76 -2.58 -7.26
CA GLU A 36 27.95 -3.43 -7.48
C GLU A 36 28.58 -3.13 -8.83
N GLU A 37 27.79 -3.06 -9.91
CA GLU A 37 28.27 -2.66 -11.24
C GLU A 37 28.91 -1.26 -11.21
N TRP A 38 28.30 -0.32 -10.49
CA TRP A 38 28.88 1.01 -10.33
C TRP A 38 30.23 0.97 -9.63
N ARG A 39 30.39 0.12 -8.63
CA ARG A 39 31.65 -0.03 -7.90
C ARG A 39 32.75 -0.61 -8.80
N GLU A 40 32.40 -1.55 -9.68
CA GLU A 40 33.37 -2.25 -10.55
C GLU A 40 33.67 -1.48 -11.83
N GLU A 41 32.68 -0.94 -12.52
CA GLU A 41 32.81 -0.37 -13.86
C GLU A 41 32.60 1.15 -13.92
N GLY A 42 32.03 1.75 -12.87
CA GLY A 42 31.67 3.16 -12.81
C GLY A 42 30.44 3.49 -13.65
N LEU A 43 29.27 3.64 -13.03
CA LEU A 43 28.11 4.20 -13.72
C LEU A 43 28.41 5.63 -14.19
N ASN A 44 28.10 5.92 -15.44
CA ASN A 44 28.29 7.25 -16.06
C ASN A 44 27.15 8.21 -15.65
N ALA A 45 26.96 8.42 -14.34
CA ALA A 45 26.03 9.44 -13.84
C ALA A 45 26.68 10.81 -13.96
N ASP A 46 26.01 11.76 -14.64
CA ASP A 46 26.50 13.13 -14.79
C ASP A 46 26.26 13.94 -13.53
N ALA A 47 25.19 13.63 -12.81
CA ALA A 47 24.76 14.34 -11.61
C ALA A 47 24.05 13.40 -10.63
N CYS A 48 23.99 13.83 -9.37
CA CYS A 48 23.31 13.10 -8.32
C CYS A 48 22.51 14.05 -7.43
N ILE A 49 21.34 13.60 -6.97
CA ILE A 49 20.55 14.25 -5.94
C ILE A 49 20.40 13.27 -4.78
N GLU A 50 20.88 13.63 -3.61
CA GLU A 50 20.72 12.81 -2.40
C GLU A 50 19.43 13.18 -1.68
N ILE A 51 18.54 12.20 -1.42
CA ILE A 51 17.44 12.32 -0.45
C ILE A 51 18.00 11.82 0.87
N ARG A 52 18.28 12.74 1.80
CA ARG A 52 19.03 12.46 3.03
C ARG A 52 18.44 11.30 3.83
N GLY A 53 19.21 10.20 3.95
CA GLY A 53 18.85 9.00 4.72
C GLY A 53 17.77 8.13 4.07
N ILE A 54 17.41 8.39 2.81
CA ILE A 54 16.36 7.67 2.08
C ILE A 54 16.89 7.06 0.80
N GLY A 55 17.54 7.84 -0.06
CA GLY A 55 17.94 7.36 -1.38
C GLY A 55 18.85 8.32 -2.14
N VAL A 56 19.20 7.95 -3.36
CA VAL A 56 19.96 8.77 -4.30
C VAL A 56 19.36 8.67 -5.69
N ALA A 57 19.13 9.80 -6.35
CA ALA A 57 18.75 9.87 -7.75
C ALA A 57 19.98 10.19 -8.59
N LEU A 58 20.23 9.36 -9.60
CA LEU A 58 21.35 9.45 -10.53
C LEU A 58 20.84 9.98 -11.87
N HIS A 59 21.47 11.02 -12.40
CA HIS A 59 21.18 11.51 -13.73
C HIS A 59 22.01 10.75 -14.77
N LEU A 60 21.34 10.17 -15.75
CA LEU A 60 21.93 9.39 -16.83
C LEU A 60 21.56 10.04 -18.17
N SER A 61 22.56 10.34 -19.02
CA SER A 61 22.36 11.05 -20.29
C SER A 61 22.37 10.15 -21.53
N PHE A 62 22.79 8.92 -21.40
CA PHE A 62 22.94 8.01 -22.55
C PHE A 62 22.35 6.62 -22.26
N PRO A 63 21.61 6.00 -23.22
CA PRO A 63 21.23 6.48 -24.56
C PRO A 63 20.09 7.50 -24.57
N THR A 64 19.38 7.65 -23.47
CA THR A 64 18.32 8.63 -23.24
C THR A 64 18.54 9.30 -21.89
N GLU A 65 18.10 10.55 -21.78
CA GLU A 65 18.23 11.34 -20.56
C GLU A 65 17.11 11.00 -19.56
N PHE A 66 17.48 10.57 -18.34
CA PHE A 66 16.55 10.28 -17.27
C PHE A 66 17.23 10.27 -15.90
N TRP A 67 16.42 10.33 -14.84
CA TRP A 67 16.84 10.11 -13.48
C TRP A 67 16.53 8.68 -13.04
N LEU A 68 17.50 8.02 -12.41
CA LEU A 68 17.32 6.70 -11.79
C LEU A 68 17.37 6.86 -10.26
N LEU A 69 16.26 6.60 -9.57
CA LEU A 69 16.18 6.63 -8.12
C LEU A 69 16.52 5.26 -7.55
N LEU A 70 17.50 5.23 -6.67
CA LEU A 70 17.92 4.09 -5.87
C LEU A 70 17.59 4.35 -4.41
N THR A 71 16.95 3.37 -3.73
CA THR A 71 16.61 3.48 -2.32
C THR A 71 16.69 2.13 -1.61
N ASP A 72 17.19 2.10 -0.39
CA ASP A 72 17.14 0.93 0.50
C ASP A 72 16.26 1.20 1.74
N LYS A 73 15.37 2.20 1.64
CA LYS A 73 14.59 2.69 2.79
C LYS A 73 13.82 1.57 3.50
N TYR A 74 13.23 0.67 2.73
CA TYR A 74 12.41 -0.44 3.24
C TYR A 74 13.13 -1.79 3.24
N SER A 75 14.30 -1.87 2.62
CA SER A 75 15.10 -3.09 2.57
C SER A 75 15.71 -3.43 3.92
N SER A 76 15.88 -4.72 4.17
CA SER A 76 16.73 -5.22 5.25
C SER A 76 18.22 -4.94 5.01
N ARG A 77 18.63 -4.74 3.75
CA ARG A 77 19.99 -4.40 3.34
C ARG A 77 20.15 -2.89 3.25
N LYS A 78 21.17 -2.33 3.92
CA LYS A 78 21.46 -0.89 3.92
C LYS A 78 22.70 -0.56 3.07
N ILE A 79 22.62 -0.86 1.77
CA ILE A 79 23.75 -0.77 0.84
C ILE A 79 24.09 0.68 0.51
N LEU A 80 23.10 1.57 0.42
CA LEU A 80 23.35 2.97 0.07
C LEU A 80 24.28 3.68 1.06
N GLN A 81 24.20 3.35 2.34
CA GLN A 81 25.10 3.93 3.36
C GLN A 81 26.54 3.53 3.12
N ASP A 82 26.79 2.26 2.77
CA ASP A 82 28.13 1.74 2.49
C ASP A 82 28.70 2.31 1.19
N CYS A 83 27.85 2.66 0.24
CA CYS A 83 28.19 3.23 -1.05
C CYS A 83 28.21 4.76 -1.07
N ALA A 84 27.88 5.44 0.01
CA ALA A 84 27.74 6.91 0.06
C ALA A 84 28.99 7.70 -0.41
N GLY A 85 30.17 7.08 -0.38
CA GLY A 85 31.41 7.67 -0.91
C GLY A 85 31.45 7.78 -2.43
N MET A 86 30.67 6.96 -3.14
CA MET A 86 30.74 6.81 -4.59
C MET A 86 30.19 8.01 -5.36
N TRP A 87 29.15 8.68 -4.83
CA TRP A 87 28.49 9.82 -5.49
C TRP A 87 28.78 11.18 -4.87
N LYS A 88 29.46 11.24 -3.71
CA LYS A 88 29.75 12.54 -3.04
C LYS A 88 30.41 13.59 -3.91
N SER A 89 31.28 13.18 -4.82
CA SER A 89 31.94 14.11 -5.76
C SER A 89 31.06 14.59 -6.91
N LYS A 90 29.92 13.91 -7.13
CA LYS A 90 28.94 14.19 -8.19
C LYS A 90 27.63 14.76 -7.65
N THR A 91 27.47 14.85 -6.32
CA THR A 91 26.23 15.34 -5.72
C THR A 91 26.02 16.82 -6.04
N LEU A 92 24.95 17.12 -6.78
CA LEU A 92 24.54 18.49 -7.11
C LEU A 92 23.85 19.17 -5.93
N LYS A 93 22.96 18.44 -5.27
CA LYS A 93 22.17 18.92 -4.14
C LYS A 93 21.77 17.78 -3.23
N THR A 94 21.41 18.15 -2.01
CA THR A 94 20.80 17.27 -1.03
C THR A 94 19.41 17.82 -0.71
N VAL A 95 18.40 16.98 -0.82
CA VAL A 95 17.01 17.30 -0.47
C VAL A 95 16.58 16.52 0.77
N GLN A 96 15.45 16.90 1.36
CA GLN A 96 14.88 16.23 2.52
C GLN A 96 13.44 15.83 2.21
N ALA A 97 13.06 14.65 2.67
CA ALA A 97 11.68 14.19 2.70
C ALA A 97 11.46 13.45 4.03
N ASN A 98 10.27 13.53 4.58
CA ASN A 98 9.92 12.67 5.68
C ASN A 98 9.42 11.29 5.16
N ASP A 99 9.39 10.31 6.03
CA ASP A 99 9.05 8.91 5.68
C ASP A 99 7.67 8.78 5.03
N ARG A 100 6.70 9.57 5.51
CA ARG A 100 5.34 9.54 4.98
C ARG A 100 5.25 10.14 3.58
N GLU A 101 5.89 11.28 3.36
CA GLU A 101 5.95 11.93 2.04
C GLU A 101 6.60 11.01 1.01
N PHE A 102 7.71 10.39 1.38
CA PHE A 102 8.41 9.46 0.50
C PHE A 102 7.57 8.21 0.22
N PHE A 103 6.91 7.63 1.24
CA PHE A 103 6.01 6.50 1.04
C PHE A 103 4.86 6.82 0.08
N LEU A 104 4.20 7.97 0.23
CA LEU A 104 3.11 8.38 -0.67
C LEU A 104 3.63 8.61 -2.09
N ALA A 105 4.83 9.14 -2.24
CA ALA A 105 5.44 9.35 -3.54
C ALA A 105 5.79 8.01 -4.25
N LEU A 106 6.23 7.00 -3.50
CA LEU A 106 6.40 5.65 -4.03
C LEU A 106 5.06 5.00 -4.38
N THR A 107 4.04 5.20 -3.56
CA THR A 107 2.68 4.71 -3.82
C THR A 107 2.15 5.25 -5.14
N GLU A 108 2.22 6.56 -5.35
CA GLU A 108 1.85 7.21 -6.62
C GLU A 108 2.64 6.63 -7.79
N TYR A 109 3.96 6.54 -7.65
CA TYR A 109 4.84 6.05 -8.71
C TYR A 109 4.48 4.62 -9.16
N PHE A 110 4.36 3.69 -8.21
CA PHE A 110 4.03 2.30 -8.54
C PHE A 110 2.59 2.14 -9.03
N ALA A 111 1.64 2.93 -8.53
CA ALA A 111 0.27 2.91 -9.00
C ALA A 111 0.16 3.43 -10.45
N ASP A 112 0.84 4.53 -10.77
CA ASP A 112 0.89 5.08 -12.13
C ASP A 112 1.59 4.11 -13.08
N SER A 113 2.70 3.49 -12.66
CA SER A 113 3.40 2.47 -13.42
C SER A 113 2.48 1.27 -13.69
N LEU A 114 1.77 0.79 -12.68
CA LEU A 114 0.81 -0.32 -12.82
C LEU A 114 -0.30 0.01 -13.79
N ALA A 115 -0.89 1.20 -13.71
CA ALA A 115 -1.96 1.65 -14.60
C ALA A 115 -1.48 1.91 -16.03
N GLY A 116 -0.22 2.34 -16.19
CA GLY A 116 0.41 2.66 -17.48
C GLY A 116 1.01 1.45 -18.23
N GLU A 117 1.21 0.33 -17.55
CA GLU A 117 1.77 -0.87 -18.18
C GLU A 117 0.83 -1.44 -19.25
N LEU A 118 1.25 -1.32 -20.52
CA LEU A 118 0.52 -1.82 -21.69
C LEU A 118 0.60 -3.36 -21.86
N LEU A 119 1.38 -4.04 -21.05
CA LEU A 119 1.81 -5.43 -21.25
C LEU A 119 1.15 -6.44 -20.31
N CYS A 120 0.16 -6.07 -19.54
CA CYS A 120 -0.61 -7.03 -18.76
C CYS A 120 -1.68 -7.67 -19.65
N GLU A 121 -1.43 -8.88 -20.14
CA GLU A 121 -2.39 -9.62 -20.99
C GLU A 121 -3.76 -9.80 -20.31
N SER A 122 -3.79 -9.91 -18.99
CA SER A 122 -5.01 -9.98 -18.19
C SER A 122 -5.83 -8.69 -18.19
N CYS A 123 -5.20 -7.54 -18.36
CA CYS A 123 -5.89 -6.24 -18.39
C CYS A 123 -6.55 -5.92 -19.76
N GLN A 124 -6.37 -6.78 -20.76
CA GLN A 124 -7.09 -6.67 -22.04
C GLN A 124 -8.56 -7.09 -21.92
N THR A 125 -8.93 -7.77 -20.85
CA THR A 125 -10.34 -7.97 -20.52
C THR A 125 -10.89 -6.64 -19.99
N SER A 126 -11.69 -5.95 -20.81
CA SER A 126 -12.47 -4.77 -20.44
C SER A 126 -13.57 -5.18 -19.43
N GLY A 127 -13.17 -5.56 -18.23
CA GLY A 127 -14.08 -5.82 -17.13
C GLY A 127 -14.60 -4.48 -16.61
N ALA A 128 -15.90 -4.24 -16.73
CA ALA A 128 -16.52 -3.16 -15.98
C ALA A 128 -16.49 -3.53 -14.50
N ILE A 129 -16.14 -2.57 -13.63
CA ILE A 129 -16.32 -2.75 -12.19
C ILE A 129 -17.82 -2.75 -11.93
N TYR A 130 -18.33 -3.85 -11.37
CA TYR A 130 -19.73 -3.95 -10.97
C TYR A 130 -19.87 -3.53 -9.52
N PHE A 131 -20.66 -2.48 -9.29
CA PHE A 131 -21.03 -2.06 -7.95
C PHE A 131 -22.37 -2.66 -7.56
N VAL A 132 -22.45 -3.22 -6.37
CA VAL A 132 -23.71 -3.64 -5.74
C VAL A 132 -24.13 -2.53 -4.79
N GLU A 133 -25.06 -1.69 -5.23
CA GLU A 133 -25.48 -0.49 -4.51
C GLU A 133 -25.98 -0.81 -3.09
N GLU A 134 -26.80 -1.85 -2.96
CA GLU A 134 -27.34 -2.29 -1.68
C GLU A 134 -26.23 -2.73 -0.69
N ARG A 135 -25.13 -3.30 -1.23
CA ARG A 135 -23.96 -3.62 -0.40
C ARG A 135 -23.26 -2.35 0.10
N ILE A 136 -23.09 -1.37 -0.78
CA ILE A 136 -22.42 -0.12 -0.45
C ILE A 136 -23.25 0.65 0.61
N GLU A 137 -24.57 0.77 0.43
CA GLU A 137 -25.47 1.41 1.41
C GLU A 137 -25.36 0.74 2.78
N ARG A 138 -25.42 -0.58 2.82
CA ARG A 138 -25.29 -1.34 4.07
C ARG A 138 -23.93 -1.16 4.75
N LEU A 139 -22.85 -1.05 3.98
CA LEU A 139 -21.52 -0.73 4.52
C LEU A 139 -21.45 0.70 5.04
N VAL A 140 -22.11 1.66 4.39
CA VAL A 140 -22.23 3.03 4.91
C VAL A 140 -22.93 3.01 6.26
N ASP A 141 -24.09 2.33 6.39
CA ASP A 141 -24.82 2.21 7.66
C ASP A 141 -23.98 1.56 8.78
N LEU A 142 -23.15 0.58 8.43
CA LEU A 142 -22.24 -0.09 9.37
C LEU A 142 -21.11 0.83 9.84
N LEU A 143 -20.58 1.67 8.94
CA LEU A 143 -19.36 2.45 9.16
C LEU A 143 -19.64 3.84 9.76
N GLU A 144 -20.73 4.48 9.37
CA GLU A 144 -21.08 5.85 9.80
C GLU A 144 -21.05 6.04 11.33
N PRO A 145 -21.59 5.11 12.16
CA PRO A 145 -21.58 5.29 13.61
C PRO A 145 -20.22 5.05 14.28
N VAL A 146 -19.23 4.52 13.57
CA VAL A 146 -17.95 4.11 14.16
C VAL A 146 -16.73 4.86 13.62
N LEU A 147 -16.86 5.53 12.47
CA LEU A 147 -15.78 6.32 11.87
C LEU A 147 -15.92 7.80 12.21
N SER A 148 -14.78 8.46 12.38
CA SER A 148 -14.69 9.92 12.51
C SER A 148 -14.10 10.54 11.24
N PRO A 149 -14.53 11.77 10.84
CA PRO A 149 -14.02 12.43 9.62
C PRO A 149 -12.50 12.62 9.59
N GLU A 150 -11.89 12.70 10.77
CA GLU A 150 -10.45 12.91 10.94
C GLU A 150 -9.64 11.59 10.95
N ASP A 151 -10.31 10.44 10.77
CA ASP A 151 -9.63 9.15 10.90
C ASP A 151 -8.65 8.91 9.74
N ARG A 152 -7.42 8.54 10.10
CA ARG A 152 -6.48 7.95 9.14
C ARG A 152 -6.81 6.47 9.02
N ILE A 153 -7.28 6.07 7.86
CA ILE A 153 -7.78 4.72 7.60
C ILE A 153 -6.81 3.96 6.69
N LEU A 154 -6.51 2.72 7.05
CA LEU A 154 -5.92 1.72 6.17
C LEU A 154 -6.98 0.67 5.84
N GLU A 155 -7.27 0.49 4.57
CA GLU A 155 -8.10 -0.60 4.05
C GLU A 155 -7.21 -1.69 3.47
N ILE A 156 -7.31 -2.91 4.01
CA ILE A 156 -6.59 -4.08 3.49
C ILE A 156 -7.53 -4.95 2.67
N CYS A 157 -6.97 -5.67 1.70
CA CYS A 157 -7.71 -6.58 0.81
C CYS A 157 -8.86 -5.85 0.12
N CYS A 158 -8.59 -4.64 -0.40
CA CYS A 158 -9.61 -3.77 -0.98
C CYS A 158 -10.17 -4.28 -2.31
N GLY A 159 -9.51 -5.27 -2.94
CA GLY A 159 -9.88 -5.79 -4.26
C GLY A 159 -9.97 -4.67 -5.29
N SER A 160 -11.01 -4.70 -6.11
CA SER A 160 -11.29 -3.64 -7.09
C SER A 160 -11.99 -2.40 -6.50
N GLY A 161 -12.03 -2.24 -5.17
CA GLY A 161 -12.50 -1.03 -4.49
C GLY A 161 -14.01 -0.94 -4.28
N MET A 162 -14.75 -2.04 -4.34
CA MET A 162 -16.20 -1.98 -4.13
C MET A 162 -16.56 -1.48 -2.72
N ALA A 163 -15.89 -1.99 -1.68
CA ALA A 163 -16.12 -1.54 -0.31
C ALA A 163 -15.52 -0.16 -0.05
N THR A 164 -14.43 0.19 -0.72
CA THR A 164 -13.83 1.53 -0.69
C THR A 164 -14.85 2.61 -1.05
N GLN A 165 -15.82 2.30 -1.94
CA GLN A 165 -16.89 3.25 -2.29
C GLN A 165 -17.76 3.66 -1.10
N ALA A 166 -17.99 2.76 -0.13
CA ALA A 166 -18.72 3.14 1.09
C ALA A 166 -17.92 4.14 1.92
N LEU A 167 -16.60 3.97 2.00
CA LEU A 167 -15.71 4.91 2.68
C LEU A 167 -15.70 6.28 1.98
N LEU A 168 -15.60 6.30 0.64
CA LEU A 168 -15.62 7.55 -0.14
C LEU A 168 -16.95 8.28 0.02
N ARG A 169 -18.10 7.60 0.08
CA ARG A 169 -19.41 8.21 0.35
C ARG A 169 -19.50 8.88 1.73
N LEU A 170 -18.77 8.35 2.70
CA LEU A 170 -18.63 8.95 4.03
C LEU A 170 -17.60 10.08 4.08
N GLY A 171 -17.02 10.47 2.93
CA GLY A 171 -15.97 11.48 2.84
C GLY A 171 -14.62 11.00 3.38
N GLN A 172 -14.45 9.68 3.57
CA GLN A 172 -13.20 9.08 3.98
C GLN A 172 -12.32 8.78 2.76
N HIS A 173 -11.03 9.02 2.88
CA HIS A 173 -10.05 8.74 1.82
C HIS A 173 -8.99 7.78 2.36
N PRO A 174 -9.29 6.47 2.41
CA PRO A 174 -8.38 5.49 2.98
C PRO A 174 -7.10 5.37 2.16
N LEU A 175 -6.01 4.95 2.81
CA LEU A 175 -4.94 4.28 2.12
C LEU A 175 -5.40 2.83 1.92
N ALA A 176 -5.51 2.37 0.68
CA ALA A 176 -6.04 1.06 0.33
C ALA A 176 -4.94 0.15 -0.23
N MET A 177 -5.00 -1.14 0.05
CA MET A 177 -4.03 -2.09 -0.49
C MET A 177 -4.66 -3.46 -0.78
N ASP A 178 -4.10 -4.11 -1.78
CA ASP A 178 -4.37 -5.51 -2.09
C ASP A 178 -3.10 -6.20 -2.59
N SER A 179 -3.05 -7.52 -2.51
CA SER A 179 -2.01 -8.32 -3.15
C SER A 179 -2.30 -8.61 -4.62
N ASP A 180 -3.56 -8.48 -5.05
CA ASP A 180 -3.96 -8.67 -6.44
C ASP A 180 -3.75 -7.38 -7.25
N ARG A 181 -2.66 -7.36 -8.01
CA ARG A 181 -2.32 -6.23 -8.89
C ARG A 181 -3.38 -5.99 -9.97
N CYS A 182 -4.10 -7.04 -10.40
CA CYS A 182 -5.09 -6.89 -11.48
C CYS A 182 -6.33 -6.15 -11.01
N ASP A 183 -6.81 -6.43 -9.81
CA ASP A 183 -7.91 -5.72 -9.19
C ASP A 183 -7.58 -4.24 -8.97
N LEU A 184 -6.39 -3.94 -8.43
CA LEU A 184 -5.94 -2.55 -8.26
C LEU A 184 -5.72 -1.82 -9.59
N CYS A 185 -5.14 -2.49 -10.60
CA CYS A 185 -4.98 -1.92 -11.94
C CYS A 185 -6.33 -1.53 -12.54
N LEU A 186 -7.37 -2.37 -12.37
CA LEU A 186 -8.72 -2.08 -12.84
C LEU A 186 -9.30 -0.83 -12.16
N SER A 187 -9.14 -0.73 -10.85
CA SER A 187 -9.59 0.42 -10.06
C SER A 187 -8.90 1.72 -10.44
N LEU A 188 -7.59 1.68 -10.64
CA LEU A 188 -6.80 2.83 -11.08
C LEU A 188 -7.21 3.30 -12.48
N LYS A 189 -7.31 2.38 -13.44
CA LYS A 189 -7.72 2.69 -14.83
C LYS A 189 -9.15 3.23 -14.94
N SER A 190 -10.02 2.82 -14.03
CA SER A 190 -11.40 3.36 -13.97
C SER A 190 -11.51 4.71 -13.27
N GLY A 191 -10.43 5.19 -12.66
CA GLY A 191 -10.42 6.42 -11.85
C GLY A 191 -11.17 6.29 -10.51
N LEU A 192 -11.39 5.04 -10.06
CA LEU A 192 -12.06 4.77 -8.80
C LEU A 192 -11.15 5.02 -7.59
N MET A 193 -9.89 4.66 -7.73
CA MET A 193 -8.86 4.88 -6.71
C MET A 193 -7.85 5.93 -7.19
N ASP A 194 -7.41 6.74 -6.23
CA ASP A 194 -6.36 7.72 -6.41
C ASP A 194 -5.00 7.00 -6.36
N PRO A 195 -4.10 7.22 -7.35
CA PRO A 195 -2.76 6.64 -7.34
C PRO A 195 -1.98 6.89 -6.04
N GLU A 196 -2.15 8.07 -5.42
CA GLU A 196 -1.50 8.38 -4.15
C GLU A 196 -2.05 7.58 -2.96
N LYS A 197 -3.14 6.85 -3.14
CA LYS A 197 -3.91 6.21 -2.07
C LYS A 197 -4.02 4.69 -2.18
N CYS A 198 -3.44 4.07 -3.20
CA CYS A 198 -3.50 2.61 -3.29
C CYS A 198 -2.17 1.98 -3.71
N PHE A 199 -1.88 0.80 -3.19
CA PHE A 199 -0.64 0.09 -3.50
C PHE A 199 -0.81 -1.43 -3.44
N VAL A 200 0.01 -2.13 -4.25
CA VAL A 200 0.10 -3.60 -4.26
C VAL A 200 1.09 -4.06 -3.21
N LEU A 201 0.64 -4.88 -2.26
CA LEU A 201 1.51 -5.51 -1.27
C LEU A 201 0.83 -6.74 -0.67
N ASP A 202 1.60 -7.74 -0.26
CA ASP A 202 1.11 -8.76 0.67
C ASP A 202 0.90 -8.12 2.06
N ALA A 203 -0.32 -8.21 2.60
CA ALA A 203 -0.66 -7.58 3.88
C ALA A 203 0.21 -8.06 5.06
N ARG A 204 0.85 -9.22 4.93
CA ARG A 204 1.80 -9.74 5.93
C ARG A 204 3.10 -8.92 6.01
N LEU A 205 3.39 -8.14 4.99
CA LEU A 205 4.58 -7.28 4.91
C LEU A 205 4.33 -5.85 5.40
N LEU A 206 3.09 -5.48 5.67
CA LEU A 206 2.70 -4.14 6.11
C LEU A 206 3.57 -3.57 7.24
N PRO A 207 3.87 -4.32 8.34
CA PRO A 207 4.69 -3.78 9.44
C PRO A 207 6.15 -3.56 9.08
N GLN A 208 6.63 -4.03 7.91
CA GLN A 208 7.99 -3.78 7.44
C GLN A 208 8.08 -2.44 6.69
N ILE A 209 6.95 -1.96 6.16
CA ILE A 209 6.86 -0.73 5.35
C ILE A 209 6.24 0.41 6.14
N LEU A 210 5.20 0.13 6.91
CA LEU A 210 4.42 1.12 7.66
C LEU A 210 4.69 1.02 9.16
N PRO A 211 4.81 2.15 9.86
CA PRO A 211 4.99 2.14 11.31
C PRO A 211 3.78 1.53 12.05
N ILE A 212 4.06 0.82 13.13
CA ILE A 212 3.03 0.32 14.04
C ILE A 212 2.20 1.49 14.57
N GLN A 213 0.87 1.29 14.69
CA GLN A 213 -0.08 2.31 15.20
C GLN A 213 -0.06 3.63 14.41
N SER A 214 0.20 3.57 13.10
CA SER A 214 0.23 4.76 12.24
C SER A 214 -1.13 5.16 11.67
N PHE A 215 -2.15 4.32 11.86
CA PHE A 215 -3.53 4.58 11.45
C PHE A 215 -4.45 4.58 12.66
N HIS A 216 -5.47 5.44 12.66
CA HIS A 216 -6.50 5.37 13.69
C HIS A 216 -7.32 4.08 13.55
N THR A 217 -7.64 3.72 12.32
CA THR A 217 -8.50 2.58 12.01
C THR A 217 -7.91 1.72 10.90
N VAL A 218 -7.98 0.39 11.06
CA VAL A 218 -7.68 -0.59 10.01
C VAL A 218 -8.93 -1.37 9.69
N LEU A 219 -9.27 -1.43 8.40
CA LEU A 219 -10.48 -2.07 7.88
C LEU A 219 -10.13 -3.17 6.89
N GLY A 220 -10.97 -4.19 6.81
CA GLY A 220 -10.93 -5.19 5.76
C GLY A 220 -12.33 -5.75 5.51
N PHE A 221 -12.80 -5.63 4.27
CA PHE A 221 -14.14 -6.05 3.89
C PHE A 221 -14.07 -7.33 3.09
N MET A 222 -14.81 -8.35 3.56
CA MET A 222 -14.80 -9.66 2.92
C MET A 222 -13.38 -10.17 2.73
N VAL A 223 -12.64 -10.22 3.84
CA VAL A 223 -11.21 -10.59 3.85
C VAL A 223 -10.93 -11.99 3.25
N GLY A 224 -11.92 -12.68 2.80
CA GLY A 224 -11.90 -13.95 2.09
C GLY A 224 -12.73 -15.01 2.82
N LEU A 225 -12.95 -16.14 2.15
CA LEU A 225 -13.54 -17.31 2.78
C LEU A 225 -12.52 -17.90 3.75
N ILE A 226 -12.84 -17.94 5.05
CA ILE A 226 -11.96 -18.42 6.10
C ILE A 226 -12.38 -19.86 6.47
N ASP A 227 -11.48 -20.80 6.25
CA ASP A 227 -11.64 -22.21 6.62
C ASP A 227 -10.43 -22.73 7.41
N ASP A 228 -10.48 -23.97 7.86
CA ASP A 228 -9.41 -24.58 8.65
C ASP A 228 -8.07 -24.69 7.89
N PHE A 229 -8.10 -24.70 6.55
CA PHE A 229 -6.93 -24.82 5.70
C PHE A 229 -6.19 -23.47 5.58
N ASN A 230 -6.93 -22.38 5.36
CA ASN A 230 -6.35 -21.06 5.12
C ASN A 230 -6.32 -20.15 6.38
N TRP A 231 -6.92 -20.62 7.50
CA TRP A 231 -6.94 -19.87 8.74
C TRP A 231 -5.56 -19.39 9.23
N PRO A 232 -4.48 -20.21 9.18
CA PRO A 232 -3.16 -19.72 9.60
C PRO A 232 -2.69 -18.50 8.81
N LEU A 233 -2.97 -18.44 7.51
CA LEU A 233 -2.68 -17.30 6.65
C LEU A 233 -3.51 -16.08 7.04
N TRP A 234 -4.83 -16.24 7.15
CA TRP A 234 -5.72 -15.14 7.54
C TRP A 234 -5.41 -14.60 8.93
N LYS A 235 -5.11 -15.48 9.88
CA LYS A 235 -4.69 -15.07 11.23
C LYS A 235 -3.44 -14.19 11.17
N ASP A 236 -2.44 -14.55 10.39
CA ASP A 236 -1.19 -13.75 10.24
C ASP A 236 -1.49 -12.39 9.61
N ILE A 237 -2.27 -12.33 8.53
CA ILE A 237 -2.72 -11.09 7.88
C ILE A 237 -3.43 -10.18 8.88
N LEU A 238 -4.45 -10.69 9.56
CA LEU A 238 -5.28 -9.93 10.50
C LEU A 238 -4.45 -9.36 11.67
N LEU A 239 -3.55 -10.16 12.25
CA LEU A 239 -2.70 -9.73 13.35
C LEU A 239 -1.69 -8.67 12.92
N LYS A 240 -1.06 -8.84 11.77
CA LYS A 240 -0.10 -7.86 11.24
C LYS A 240 -0.78 -6.57 10.82
N ALA A 241 -1.90 -6.64 10.11
CA ALA A 241 -2.67 -5.46 9.75
C ALA A 241 -3.19 -4.72 11.00
N SER A 242 -3.77 -5.44 11.97
CA SER A 242 -4.28 -4.84 13.21
C SER A 242 -3.19 -4.15 14.04
N SER A 243 -1.92 -4.55 13.91
CA SER A 243 -0.82 -3.89 14.61
C SER A 243 -0.60 -2.44 14.15
N LEU A 244 -1.06 -2.09 12.96
CA LEU A 244 -0.98 -0.74 12.41
C LEU A 244 -2.10 0.18 12.92
N ALA A 245 -3.15 -0.39 13.53
CA ALA A 245 -4.24 0.38 14.10
C ALA A 245 -3.92 0.88 15.52
N GLU A 246 -4.21 2.16 15.75
CA GLU A 246 -4.10 2.81 17.05
C GLU A 246 -5.37 2.59 17.88
N LYS A 247 -6.56 2.79 17.29
CA LYS A 247 -7.83 2.87 18.01
C LYS A 247 -8.79 1.73 17.70
N MET A 248 -8.98 1.43 16.40
CA MET A 248 -10.06 0.54 15.97
C MET A 248 -9.63 -0.39 14.83
N VAL A 249 -10.21 -1.58 14.84
CA VAL A 249 -10.19 -2.52 13.71
C VAL A 249 -11.61 -2.94 13.38
N LEU A 250 -11.94 -3.10 12.10
CA LEU A 250 -13.18 -3.67 11.64
C LEU A 250 -12.93 -4.62 10.48
N PHE A 251 -13.39 -5.86 10.63
CA PHE A 251 -13.27 -6.89 9.60
C PHE A 251 -14.61 -7.55 9.36
N THR A 252 -15.00 -7.66 8.09
CA THR A 252 -16.25 -8.34 7.72
C THR A 252 -15.98 -9.73 7.17
N ALA A 253 -16.96 -10.62 7.31
CA ALA A 253 -16.88 -12.02 6.92
C ALA A 253 -18.23 -12.53 6.39
N TYR A 254 -18.21 -13.71 5.75
CA TYR A 254 -19.40 -14.37 5.24
C TYR A 254 -20.25 -14.99 6.34
N THR A 255 -19.62 -15.61 7.32
CA THR A 255 -20.30 -16.42 8.34
C THR A 255 -19.98 -15.94 9.75
N HIS A 256 -20.89 -16.27 10.68
CA HIS A 256 -20.67 -16.02 12.11
C HIS A 256 -19.41 -16.75 12.63
N LYS A 257 -19.18 -18.00 12.17
CA LYS A 257 -18.01 -18.78 12.56
C LYS A 257 -16.70 -18.10 12.17
N GLU A 258 -16.63 -17.50 10.99
CA GLU A 258 -15.46 -16.73 10.55
C GLU A 258 -15.26 -15.49 11.43
N ALA A 259 -16.34 -14.76 11.73
CA ALA A 259 -16.29 -13.61 12.63
C ALA A 259 -15.83 -14.01 14.05
N GLU A 260 -16.22 -15.20 14.55
CA GLU A 260 -15.73 -15.74 15.84
C GLU A 260 -14.24 -16.05 15.81
N LEU A 261 -13.71 -16.60 14.69
CA LEU A 261 -12.28 -16.83 14.53
C LEU A 261 -11.48 -15.51 14.54
N ILE A 262 -11.99 -14.50 13.84
CA ILE A 262 -11.40 -13.14 13.82
C ILE A 262 -11.43 -12.55 15.25
N ALA A 263 -12.60 -12.57 15.90
CA ALA A 263 -12.78 -12.03 17.26
C ALA A 263 -11.84 -12.71 18.26
N LYS A 264 -11.68 -14.03 18.18
CA LYS A 264 -10.77 -14.78 19.05
C LYS A 264 -9.31 -14.37 18.84
N ALA A 265 -8.85 -14.34 17.57
CA ALA A 265 -7.46 -14.01 17.26
C ALA A 265 -7.10 -12.58 17.69
N LEU A 266 -7.99 -11.63 17.41
CA LEU A 266 -7.78 -10.24 17.78
C LEU A 266 -7.95 -10.01 19.29
N GLY A 267 -8.84 -10.75 19.95
CA GLY A 267 -8.95 -10.76 21.42
C GLY A 267 -7.67 -11.26 22.11
N GLU A 268 -7.04 -12.32 21.59
CA GLU A 268 -5.72 -12.81 22.03
C GLU A 268 -4.63 -11.74 21.84
N ALA A 269 -4.78 -10.86 20.84
CA ALA A 269 -3.86 -9.74 20.57
C ALA A 269 -4.21 -8.44 21.34
N GLY A 270 -5.16 -8.49 22.27
CA GLY A 270 -5.51 -7.38 23.16
C GLY A 270 -6.61 -6.44 22.63
N TRP A 271 -7.29 -6.80 21.56
CA TRP A 271 -8.45 -6.05 21.08
C TRP A 271 -9.71 -6.43 21.88
N LYS A 272 -10.46 -5.44 22.35
CA LYS A 272 -11.78 -5.64 22.96
C LYS A 272 -12.84 -5.30 21.92
N GLY A 273 -13.71 -6.26 21.62
CA GLY A 273 -14.65 -6.05 20.53
C GLY A 273 -15.91 -6.87 20.60
N ARG A 274 -16.77 -6.67 19.62
CA ARG A 274 -18.03 -7.38 19.45
C ARG A 274 -18.23 -7.81 18.00
N ILE A 275 -18.99 -8.87 17.82
CA ILE A 275 -19.50 -9.31 16.52
C ILE A 275 -20.85 -8.62 16.29
N ILE A 276 -21.02 -8.05 15.11
CA ILE A 276 -22.24 -7.40 14.64
C ILE A 276 -22.89 -8.29 13.59
N ASP A 277 -24.18 -8.54 13.75
CA ASP A 277 -25.04 -9.16 12.75
C ASP A 277 -25.38 -8.09 11.69
N ASN A 278 -24.77 -8.19 10.51
CA ASN A 278 -24.95 -7.29 9.39
C ASN A 278 -25.63 -7.99 8.21
N ARG A 279 -26.42 -9.04 8.51
CA ARG A 279 -27.05 -9.88 7.48
C ARG A 279 -28.09 -9.12 6.66
N ASP A 280 -28.03 -9.42 5.37
CA ASP A 280 -29.05 -9.05 4.40
C ASP A 280 -29.62 -10.35 3.78
N SER A 281 -30.94 -10.41 3.64
CA SER A 281 -31.65 -11.56 3.11
C SER A 281 -31.32 -11.87 1.63
N LEU A 282 -30.88 -10.89 0.90
CA LEU A 282 -30.54 -10.97 -0.53
C LEU A 282 -29.03 -10.96 -0.79
N GLY A 283 -28.25 -10.51 0.19
CA GLY A 283 -26.81 -10.36 0.08
C GLY A 283 -26.05 -11.59 0.57
N ILE A 284 -24.85 -11.76 0.04
CA ILE A 284 -23.89 -12.78 0.49
C ILE A 284 -22.65 -12.16 1.13
N TYR A 285 -22.39 -10.87 0.86
CA TYR A 285 -21.20 -10.17 1.32
C TYR A 285 -21.43 -9.50 2.68
N ASP A 286 -20.37 -9.37 3.48
CA ASP A 286 -20.32 -8.59 4.73
C ASP A 286 -21.43 -8.94 5.73
N GLN A 287 -21.81 -10.25 5.81
CA GLN A 287 -22.93 -10.69 6.62
C GLN A 287 -22.67 -10.54 8.12
N TRP A 288 -21.41 -10.59 8.52
CA TRP A 288 -20.96 -10.46 9.89
C TRP A 288 -19.77 -9.50 9.95
N ALA A 289 -19.69 -8.70 10.98
CA ALA A 289 -18.57 -7.81 11.22
C ALA A 289 -18.02 -7.98 12.63
N TYR A 290 -16.71 -8.02 12.78
CA TYR A 290 -16.04 -7.83 14.04
C TYR A 290 -15.55 -6.39 14.13
N VAL A 291 -15.92 -5.69 15.21
CA VAL A 291 -15.41 -4.36 15.54
C VAL A 291 -14.67 -4.46 16.86
N GLY A 292 -13.39 -4.17 16.85
CA GLY A 292 -12.50 -4.19 18.02
C GLY A 292 -11.89 -2.83 18.28
N THR A 293 -11.78 -2.46 19.54
CA THR A 293 -11.10 -1.23 19.99
C THR A 293 -10.00 -1.56 20.99
N ARG A 294 -9.01 -0.68 21.11
CA ARG A 294 -8.05 -0.67 22.22
C ARG A 294 -8.46 0.43 23.19
N GLU A 295 -8.42 0.11 24.47
CA GLU A 295 -8.47 1.15 25.52
C GLU A 295 -7.11 1.85 25.55
N GLU A 296 -7.13 3.17 25.70
CA GLU A 296 -5.97 4.02 25.95
C GLU A 296 -5.26 3.64 27.26
#